data_b019400ea40164ac20d62cbf4bb785ec
#
_entry.id   b019400ea40164ac20d62cbf4bb785ec
#
_cell.length_a   1.000
_cell.length_b   1.000
_cell.length_c   1.000
_cell.angle_alpha   90.00
_cell.angle_beta   90.00
_cell.angle_gamma   90.00
#
_symmetry.space_group_name_H-M   'P 1'
#
loop_
_entity.id
_entity.type
_entity.pdbx_description
1 polymer ?
#
loop_
_entity_poly.entity_id
_entity_poly.type
_entity_poly.pdbx_seq_one_letter_code
_entity_poly.pdbx_strand_id
1 'polypeptide(L)'
;MLETQFLDQYFDHGAAYTVGKMNGDHWLLYMAQSIDAEAEAVIHSEEQVGMDMDTLPTRRAVDTDSTLEILMTELAPEACAQFHFDAKEDTDVDAAHRLGRQVSQALGLSDLFAQTQLDAFAFEPCGYSANALVPANAHHSAGYWTIHVTPEQGSSYASFETNVTLDCEGPIQAARTHVTNVPELAHRVVNTFRPGSFTLTLFVS
;
A
#
# COMPACT_ATOMS: atom_id res chain seq x y z
N MET A 1 7.05 -23.26 1.72
CA MET A 1 7.59 -23.99 0.53
C MET A 1 6.51 -24.68 -0.29
N LEU A 2 5.46 -25.24 0.29
CA LEU A 2 4.34 -25.81 -0.50
C LEU A 2 3.56 -24.72 -1.23
N GLU A 3 3.40 -23.56 -0.62
CA GLU A 3 2.75 -22.38 -1.20
C GLU A 3 3.51 -21.87 -2.42
N THR A 4 4.83 -21.76 -2.35
CA THR A 4 5.68 -21.36 -3.47
C THR A 4 5.55 -22.33 -4.63
N GLN A 5 5.65 -23.65 -4.36
CA GLN A 5 5.49 -24.69 -5.39
C GLN A 5 4.08 -24.68 -6.02
N PHE A 6 3.07 -24.29 -5.27
CA PHE A 6 1.73 -24.12 -5.79
C PHE A 6 1.66 -22.91 -6.74
N LEU A 7 2.21 -21.76 -6.35
CA LEU A 7 2.21 -20.55 -7.15
C LEU A 7 3.03 -20.71 -8.45
N ASP A 8 4.17 -21.42 -8.38
CA ASP A 8 5.01 -21.72 -9.55
C ASP A 8 4.30 -22.56 -10.64
N GLN A 9 3.14 -23.14 -10.34
CA GLN A 9 2.33 -23.83 -11.35
C GLN A 9 1.47 -22.89 -12.19
N TYR A 10 1.27 -21.66 -11.71
CA TYR A 10 0.37 -20.67 -12.30
C TYR A 10 1.09 -19.43 -12.80
N PHE A 11 2.29 -19.15 -12.30
CA PHE A 11 3.06 -17.96 -12.63
C PHE A 11 4.45 -18.33 -13.08
N ASP A 12 4.84 -17.85 -14.27
CA ASP A 12 6.20 -17.95 -14.77
C ASP A 12 7.09 -16.91 -14.10
N HIS A 13 8.39 -17.24 -13.97
CA HIS A 13 9.40 -16.35 -13.39
C HIS A 13 9.11 -15.84 -11.97
N GLY A 14 8.35 -16.62 -11.19
CA GLY A 14 8.12 -16.31 -9.79
C GLY A 14 9.38 -16.35 -8.94
N ALA A 15 9.50 -15.46 -7.98
CA ALA A 15 10.57 -15.43 -7.00
C ALA A 15 10.02 -15.33 -5.58
N ALA A 16 10.52 -16.16 -4.67
CA ALA A 16 10.12 -16.15 -3.27
C ALA A 16 11.23 -15.59 -2.38
N TYR A 17 10.88 -14.70 -1.48
CA TYR A 17 11.78 -14.03 -0.56
C TYR A 17 11.27 -14.18 0.87
N THR A 18 12.20 -14.28 1.82
CA THR A 18 11.87 -14.22 3.26
C THR A 18 12.16 -12.81 3.76
N VAL A 19 11.14 -12.15 4.31
CA VAL A 19 11.24 -10.81 4.91
C VAL A 19 11.11 -10.96 6.42
N GLY A 20 12.14 -10.58 7.17
CA GLY A 20 12.20 -10.71 8.62
C GLY A 20 13.28 -11.68 9.10
N LYS A 21 13.12 -12.17 10.34
CA LYS A 21 14.11 -13.04 11.00
C LYS A 21 13.99 -14.47 10.49
N MET A 22 15.08 -15.04 9.96
CA MET A 22 15.12 -16.42 9.49
C MET A 22 14.79 -17.46 10.59
N ASN A 23 15.05 -17.13 11.84
CA ASN A 23 14.83 -18.00 13.00
C ASN A 23 13.73 -17.50 13.95
N GLY A 24 12.84 -16.67 13.47
CA GLY A 24 11.71 -16.10 14.19
C GLY A 24 10.55 -15.82 13.25
N ASP A 25 9.66 -14.92 13.65
CA ASP A 25 8.55 -14.53 12.82
C ASP A 25 9.06 -13.83 11.56
N HIS A 26 8.60 -14.30 10.41
CA HIS A 26 8.99 -13.80 9.11
C HIS A 26 7.83 -13.97 8.11
N TRP A 27 7.91 -13.24 7.03
CA TRP A 27 6.99 -13.30 5.92
C TRP A 27 7.64 -14.01 4.74
N LEU A 28 6.85 -14.78 4.04
CA LEU A 28 7.21 -15.30 2.73
C LEU A 28 6.55 -14.42 1.68
N LEU A 29 7.36 -13.67 0.94
CA LEU A 29 6.91 -12.85 -0.17
C LEU A 29 7.12 -13.65 -1.46
N TYR A 30 6.07 -13.77 -2.28
CA TYR A 30 6.15 -14.31 -3.62
C TYR A 30 5.85 -13.19 -4.63
N MET A 31 6.74 -12.99 -5.57
CA MET A 31 6.60 -11.99 -6.63
C MET A 31 6.64 -12.71 -7.98
N ALA A 32 5.69 -12.39 -8.85
CA ALA A 32 5.70 -12.77 -10.24
C ALA A 32 5.38 -11.53 -11.08
N GLN A 33 6.16 -11.30 -12.14
CA GLN A 33 5.90 -10.23 -13.08
C GLN A 33 5.22 -10.81 -14.32
N SER A 34 4.16 -10.15 -14.77
CA SER A 34 3.64 -10.39 -16.10
C SER A 34 4.61 -9.75 -17.10
N ILE A 35 5.21 -10.55 -17.93
CA ILE A 35 5.95 -10.04 -19.09
C ILE A 35 4.89 -9.73 -20.15
N ASP A 36 4.68 -8.47 -20.45
CA ASP A 36 3.82 -8.07 -21.55
C ASP A 36 4.35 -8.71 -22.84
N ALA A 37 3.49 -9.38 -23.57
CA ALA A 37 3.86 -10.06 -24.83
C ALA A 37 4.53 -9.12 -25.86
N GLU A 38 4.29 -7.81 -25.74
CA GLU A 38 4.97 -6.77 -26.54
C GLU A 38 6.42 -6.56 -26.10
N ALA A 39 6.74 -6.72 -24.81
CA ALA A 39 8.13 -6.62 -24.32
C ALA A 39 8.95 -7.85 -24.71
N GLU A 40 8.38 -9.06 -24.70
CA GLU A 40 9.02 -10.27 -25.23
C GLU A 40 9.31 -10.16 -26.74
N ALA A 41 8.39 -9.61 -27.52
CA ALA A 41 8.58 -9.41 -28.95
C ALA A 41 9.75 -8.46 -29.25
N VAL A 42 9.99 -7.46 -28.40
CA VAL A 42 11.14 -6.54 -28.54
C VAL A 42 12.45 -7.24 -28.19
N ILE A 43 12.50 -8.04 -27.13
CA ILE A 43 13.70 -8.77 -26.71
C ILE A 43 14.13 -9.79 -27.78
N HIS A 44 13.18 -10.52 -28.35
CA HIS A 44 13.47 -11.49 -29.40
C HIS A 44 13.81 -10.86 -30.78
N SER A 45 13.42 -9.59 -31.01
CA SER A 45 13.78 -8.87 -32.23
C SER A 45 15.19 -8.26 -32.19
N GLU A 46 15.75 -8.02 -31.01
CA GLU A 46 17.10 -7.45 -30.86
C GLU A 46 18.24 -8.46 -31.13
N GLU A 47 18.00 -9.79 -31.07
CA GLU A 47 18.98 -10.79 -31.34
C GLU A 47 19.33 -10.95 -32.85
N GLN A 48 18.59 -10.32 -33.76
CA GLN A 48 18.77 -10.55 -35.21
C GLN A 48 19.21 -9.33 -36.06
N VAL A 49 19.43 -8.15 -35.46
CA VAL A 49 19.82 -6.98 -36.27
C VAL A 49 21.04 -6.30 -35.67
N GLY A 50 22.19 -6.44 -36.35
CA GLY A 50 23.35 -5.59 -36.07
C GLY A 50 23.02 -4.14 -36.38
N MET A 51 22.81 -3.29 -35.36
CA MET A 51 22.32 -1.93 -35.51
C MET A 51 23.27 -0.87 -35.02
N ASP A 52 23.31 0.16 -35.84
CA ASP A 52 23.90 1.47 -35.70
C ASP A 52 23.49 2.12 -34.37
N MET A 53 24.46 2.48 -33.54
CA MET A 53 24.27 2.99 -32.15
C MET A 53 23.57 4.37 -32.03
N ASP A 54 23.27 5.03 -33.16
CA ASP A 54 22.75 6.39 -33.17
C ASP A 54 21.22 6.51 -33.31
N THR A 55 20.48 5.41 -33.34
CA THR A 55 19.02 5.42 -33.50
C THR A 55 18.27 4.58 -32.45
N LEU A 56 18.84 4.42 -31.27
CA LEU A 56 18.08 3.84 -30.16
C LEU A 56 16.91 4.77 -29.80
N PRO A 57 15.65 4.29 -29.86
CA PRO A 57 14.56 5.05 -29.28
C PRO A 57 14.92 5.29 -27.83
N THR A 58 14.84 6.55 -27.42
CA THR A 58 15.02 6.94 -26.03
C THR A 58 14.17 5.98 -25.19
N ARG A 59 14.83 5.10 -24.41
CA ARG A 59 14.11 4.25 -23.45
C ARG A 59 13.16 5.18 -22.74
N ARG A 60 11.85 4.97 -22.89
CA ARG A 60 10.88 5.52 -21.96
C ARG A 60 11.46 5.22 -20.59
N ALA A 61 11.67 6.26 -19.78
CA ALA A 61 12.01 6.05 -18.37
C ALA A 61 11.01 5.03 -17.88
N VAL A 62 11.48 3.84 -17.55
CA VAL A 62 10.63 2.84 -16.87
C VAL A 62 10.22 3.57 -15.62
N ASP A 63 8.93 3.94 -15.54
CA ASP A 63 8.39 4.50 -14.31
C ASP A 63 8.70 3.46 -13.24
N THR A 64 9.62 3.82 -12.34
CA THR A 64 10.01 2.94 -11.24
C THR A 64 8.74 2.67 -10.45
N ASP A 65 8.21 1.46 -10.57
CA ASP A 65 7.06 1.06 -9.78
C ASP A 65 7.53 0.84 -8.34
N SER A 66 6.84 1.42 -7.39
CA SER A 66 7.18 1.26 -5.99
C SER A 66 5.91 1.01 -5.18
N THR A 67 5.98 0.05 -4.26
CA THR A 67 4.89 -0.24 -3.32
C THR A 67 5.43 -0.18 -1.91
N LEU A 68 4.83 0.69 -1.11
CA LEU A 68 5.07 0.77 0.33
C LEU A 68 3.96 0.03 1.05
N GLU A 69 4.34 -0.89 1.93
CA GLU A 69 3.43 -1.62 2.81
C GLU A 69 3.83 -1.41 4.27
N ILE A 70 2.85 -1.12 5.13
CA ILE A 70 3.02 -1.01 6.58
C ILE A 70 2.00 -1.92 7.25
N LEU A 71 2.49 -2.93 7.94
CA LEU A 71 1.68 -3.90 8.67
C LEU A 71 1.87 -3.69 10.16
N MET A 72 0.79 -3.54 10.88
CA MET A 72 0.78 -3.09 12.26
C MET A 72 -0.01 -4.06 13.13
N THR A 73 0.54 -4.43 14.27
CA THR A 73 -0.10 -5.30 15.27
C THR A 73 -0.05 -4.67 16.65
N GLU A 74 -0.85 -5.19 17.57
CA GLU A 74 -0.92 -4.65 18.93
C GLU A 74 -1.25 -3.16 18.94
N LEU A 75 -2.32 -2.79 18.22
CA LEU A 75 -2.75 -1.40 18.10
C LEU A 75 -3.14 -0.84 19.47
N ALA A 76 -2.86 0.43 19.70
CA ALA A 76 -3.25 1.08 20.95
C ALA A 76 -4.77 0.98 21.17
N PRO A 77 -5.25 0.70 22.41
CA PRO A 77 -6.68 0.58 22.69
C PRO A 77 -7.51 1.80 22.26
N GLU A 78 -6.93 2.99 22.39
CA GLU A 78 -7.60 4.24 22.01
C GLU A 78 -7.69 4.39 20.47
N ALA A 79 -6.74 3.80 19.73
CA ALA A 79 -6.83 3.71 18.28
C ALA A 79 -7.89 2.69 17.87
N CYS A 80 -7.90 1.49 18.47
CA CYS A 80 -8.92 0.47 18.24
C CYS A 80 -10.34 1.00 18.49
N ALA A 81 -10.53 1.78 19.55
CA ALA A 81 -11.85 2.35 19.92
C ALA A 81 -12.48 3.21 18.81
N GLN A 82 -11.66 3.79 17.90
CA GLN A 82 -12.17 4.59 16.78
C GLN A 82 -12.86 3.74 15.71
N PHE A 83 -12.66 2.44 15.72
CA PHE A 83 -13.15 1.50 14.72
C PHE A 83 -14.20 0.52 15.28
N HIS A 84 -14.78 0.83 16.43
CA HIS A 84 -15.94 0.16 16.99
C HIS A 84 -17.18 1.02 16.75
N PHE A 85 -18.20 0.41 16.17
CA PHE A 85 -19.42 1.10 15.76
C PHE A 85 -20.63 0.42 16.40
N ASP A 86 -21.45 1.19 17.08
CA ASP A 86 -22.70 0.67 17.60
C ASP A 86 -23.65 0.36 16.44
N ALA A 87 -24.20 -0.84 16.46
CA ALA A 87 -25.26 -1.22 15.53
C ALA A 87 -26.44 -0.26 15.73
N LYS A 88 -26.60 0.67 14.80
CA LYS A 88 -27.79 1.49 14.71
C LYS A 88 -28.82 0.72 13.89
N GLU A 89 -30.11 0.92 14.15
CA GLU A 89 -31.21 0.32 13.41
C GLU A 89 -31.19 0.63 11.89
N ASP A 90 -30.27 1.50 11.47
CA ASP A 90 -30.08 1.92 10.08
C ASP A 90 -29.18 0.90 9.34
N THR A 91 -29.82 -0.04 8.66
CA THR A 91 -29.17 -1.06 7.82
C THR A 91 -28.78 -0.55 6.43
N ASP A 92 -28.81 0.76 6.22
CA ASP A 92 -28.46 1.38 4.95
C ASP A 92 -26.95 1.30 4.68
N VAL A 93 -26.56 0.70 3.54
CA VAL A 93 -25.16 0.61 3.08
C VAL A 93 -24.53 2.00 2.98
N ASP A 94 -25.31 3.02 2.61
CA ASP A 94 -24.85 4.40 2.57
C ASP A 94 -24.47 4.93 3.97
N ALA A 95 -25.07 4.42 5.05
CA ALA A 95 -24.71 4.77 6.42
C ALA A 95 -23.30 4.30 6.77
N ALA A 96 -22.94 3.05 6.40
CA ALA A 96 -21.60 2.50 6.61
C ALA A 96 -20.51 3.28 5.84
N HIS A 97 -20.79 3.68 4.60
CA HIS A 97 -19.89 4.55 3.84
C HIS A 97 -19.77 5.96 4.42
N ARG A 98 -20.88 6.56 4.89
CA ARG A 98 -20.84 7.88 5.55
C ARG A 98 -19.99 7.81 6.82
N LEU A 99 -20.17 6.77 7.63
CA LEU A 99 -19.41 6.56 8.86
C LEU A 99 -17.93 6.32 8.55
N GLY A 100 -17.61 5.49 7.56
CA GLY A 100 -16.25 5.26 7.10
C GLY A 100 -15.54 6.55 6.69
N ARG A 101 -16.21 7.42 5.93
CA ARG A 101 -15.67 8.75 5.56
C ARG A 101 -15.47 9.67 6.77
N GLN A 102 -16.39 9.66 7.73
CA GLN A 102 -16.25 10.45 8.96
C GLN A 102 -15.03 10.01 9.79
N VAL A 103 -14.82 8.70 9.92
CA VAL A 103 -13.64 8.15 10.60
C VAL A 103 -12.36 8.53 9.86
N SER A 104 -12.35 8.40 8.53
CA SER A 104 -11.19 8.81 7.69
C SER A 104 -10.83 10.27 7.93
N GLN A 105 -11.82 11.15 7.99
CA GLN A 105 -11.62 12.58 8.20
C GLN A 105 -11.14 12.87 9.63
N ALA A 106 -11.77 12.25 10.63
CA ALA A 106 -11.41 12.44 12.05
C ALA A 106 -9.97 11.99 12.35
N LEU A 107 -9.49 10.96 11.67
CA LEU A 107 -8.14 10.42 11.83
C LEU A 107 -7.10 11.07 10.87
N GLY A 108 -7.52 12.01 10.02
CA GLY A 108 -6.65 12.67 9.05
C GLY A 108 -6.18 11.78 7.89
N LEU A 109 -6.81 10.62 7.69
CA LEU A 109 -6.50 9.71 6.58
C LEU A 109 -6.90 10.31 5.24
N SER A 110 -7.97 11.11 5.20
CA SER A 110 -8.40 11.85 4.01
C SER A 110 -7.38 12.88 3.54
N ASP A 111 -6.48 13.31 4.43
CA ASP A 111 -5.52 14.38 4.19
C ASP A 111 -4.08 13.86 3.97
N LEU A 112 -3.90 12.54 3.82
CA LEU A 112 -2.57 11.99 3.52
C LEU A 112 -2.03 12.57 2.20
N PHE A 113 -2.87 12.60 1.18
CA PHE A 113 -2.55 13.15 -0.14
C PHE A 113 -3.59 14.16 -0.61
N ALA A 114 -3.17 15.11 -1.44
CA ALA A 114 -4.07 16.12 -2.00
C ALA A 114 -5.05 15.50 -3.00
N GLN A 115 -6.29 16.01 -3.02
CA GLN A 115 -7.31 15.67 -4.01
C GLN A 115 -7.66 14.16 -4.09
N THR A 116 -7.46 13.45 -3.02
CA THR A 116 -7.75 12.01 -2.92
C THR A 116 -9.25 11.73 -3.13
N GLN A 117 -9.55 10.74 -3.98
CA GLN A 117 -10.89 10.18 -4.12
C GLN A 117 -10.99 8.95 -3.20
N LEU A 118 -11.71 9.10 -2.09
CA LEU A 118 -11.80 8.11 -1.02
C LEU A 118 -13.11 7.35 -1.06
N ASP A 119 -13.03 6.04 -1.04
CA ASP A 119 -14.09 5.12 -0.70
C ASP A 119 -13.76 4.43 0.64
N ALA A 120 -14.63 4.57 1.63
CA ALA A 120 -14.40 4.06 2.96
C ALA A 120 -15.66 3.41 3.53
N PHE A 121 -15.48 2.34 4.29
CA PHE A 121 -16.54 1.54 4.87
C PHE A 121 -16.25 1.19 6.32
N ALA A 122 -17.21 1.41 7.20
CA ALA A 122 -17.19 1.04 8.61
C ALA A 122 -18.03 -0.23 8.81
N PHE A 123 -17.41 -1.29 9.32
CA PHE A 123 -18.08 -2.58 9.56
C PHE A 123 -18.62 -2.64 10.99
N GLU A 124 -19.86 -3.05 11.12
CA GLU A 124 -20.46 -3.34 12.43
C GLU A 124 -20.11 -4.79 12.88
N PRO A 125 -19.85 -5.03 14.16
CA PRO A 125 -19.75 -4.05 15.26
C PRO A 125 -18.39 -3.34 15.29
N CYS A 126 -17.43 -3.77 14.49
CA CYS A 126 -16.09 -3.18 14.40
C CYS A 126 -15.42 -3.55 13.09
N GLY A 127 -14.41 -2.76 12.73
CA GLY A 127 -13.64 -2.95 11.51
C GLY A 127 -13.78 -1.77 10.55
N TYR A 128 -12.76 -1.59 9.71
CA TYR A 128 -12.74 -0.49 8.77
C TYR A 128 -11.92 -0.87 7.54
N SER A 129 -12.39 -0.45 6.37
CA SER A 129 -11.64 -0.54 5.13
C SER A 129 -11.76 0.77 4.36
N ALA A 130 -10.67 1.18 3.73
CA ALA A 130 -10.67 2.31 2.82
C ALA A 130 -9.76 2.05 1.62
N ASN A 131 -10.21 2.53 0.47
CA ASN A 131 -9.44 2.58 -0.77
C ASN A 131 -9.48 4.02 -1.29
N ALA A 132 -8.36 4.49 -1.80
CA ALA A 132 -8.27 5.85 -2.28
C ALA A 132 -7.47 5.94 -3.57
N LEU A 133 -7.97 6.72 -4.53
CA LEU A 133 -7.24 7.10 -5.72
C LEU A 133 -6.58 8.46 -5.50
N VAL A 134 -5.30 8.53 -5.80
CA VAL A 134 -4.48 9.73 -5.64
C VAL A 134 -4.07 10.23 -7.03
N PRO A 135 -4.50 11.43 -7.45
CA PRO A 135 -4.07 12.00 -8.73
C PRO A 135 -2.60 12.43 -8.68
N ALA A 136 -1.92 12.38 -9.82
CA ALA A 136 -0.56 12.90 -9.93
C ALA A 136 -0.50 14.40 -9.63
N ASN A 137 0.60 14.85 -9.04
CA ASN A 137 0.91 16.27 -8.86
C ASN A 137 2.42 16.55 -9.03
N ALA A 138 2.89 17.73 -8.59
CA ALA A 138 4.29 18.10 -8.71
C ALA A 138 5.25 17.30 -7.80
N HIS A 139 4.73 16.55 -6.83
CA HIS A 139 5.52 15.88 -5.78
C HIS A 139 5.42 14.36 -5.82
N HIS A 140 4.44 13.80 -6.54
CA HIS A 140 4.24 12.35 -6.63
C HIS A 140 3.48 11.94 -7.89
N SER A 141 3.62 10.67 -8.27
CA SER A 141 2.85 10.04 -9.34
C SER A 141 1.37 9.88 -8.95
N ALA A 142 0.52 9.58 -9.93
CA ALA A 142 -0.80 9.02 -9.63
C ALA A 142 -0.63 7.62 -9.03
N GLY A 143 -1.57 7.26 -8.17
CA GLY A 143 -1.55 5.96 -7.54
C GLY A 143 -2.77 5.73 -6.65
N TYR A 144 -2.63 4.82 -5.71
CA TYR A 144 -3.65 4.50 -4.73
C TYR A 144 -3.05 4.34 -3.34
N TRP A 145 -3.89 4.34 -2.34
CA TRP A 145 -3.58 3.76 -1.04
C TRP A 145 -4.78 2.98 -0.51
N THR A 146 -4.50 1.98 0.33
CA THR A 146 -5.51 1.18 1.01
C THR A 146 -5.22 1.07 2.50
N ILE A 147 -6.26 0.95 3.31
CA ILE A 147 -6.18 0.67 4.74
C ILE A 147 -7.24 -0.36 5.10
N HIS A 148 -6.85 -1.37 5.88
CA HIS A 148 -7.75 -2.33 6.49
C HIS A 148 -7.46 -2.42 7.97
N VAL A 149 -8.50 -2.39 8.82
CA VAL A 149 -8.36 -2.39 10.28
C VAL A 149 -9.25 -3.45 10.90
N THR A 150 -8.62 -4.31 11.70
CA THR A 150 -9.23 -5.30 12.58
C THR A 150 -8.93 -4.86 14.01
N PRO A 151 -9.87 -4.21 14.75
CA PRO A 151 -9.58 -3.57 16.03
C PRO A 151 -9.76 -4.50 17.23
N GLU A 152 -10.06 -5.77 17.05
CA GLU A 152 -10.39 -6.74 18.11
C GLU A 152 -9.24 -6.91 19.09
N GLN A 153 -9.56 -6.80 20.37
CA GLN A 153 -8.60 -6.93 21.45
C GLN A 153 -7.90 -8.29 21.40
N GLY A 154 -6.55 -8.28 21.53
CA GLY A 154 -5.71 -9.47 21.51
C GLY A 154 -5.29 -9.94 20.13
N SER A 155 -5.94 -9.45 19.05
CA SER A 155 -5.59 -9.74 17.66
C SER A 155 -5.68 -8.50 16.77
N SER A 156 -5.56 -7.32 17.36
CA SER A 156 -5.70 -6.07 16.62
C SER A 156 -4.63 -5.94 15.55
N TYR A 157 -5.07 -5.50 14.37
CA TYR A 157 -4.25 -5.42 13.18
C TYR A 157 -4.68 -4.25 12.30
N ALA A 158 -3.73 -3.60 11.67
CA ALA A 158 -3.99 -2.68 10.57
C ALA A 158 -2.92 -2.83 9.49
N SER A 159 -3.35 -2.73 8.23
CA SER A 159 -2.45 -2.62 7.08
C SER A 159 -2.65 -1.29 6.38
N PHE A 160 -1.57 -0.75 5.87
CA PHE A 160 -1.56 0.37 4.93
C PHE A 160 -0.70 -0.01 3.74
N GLU A 161 -1.19 0.23 2.54
CA GLU A 161 -0.44 0.01 1.31
C GLU A 161 -0.61 1.19 0.37
N THR A 162 0.43 1.56 -0.38
CA THR A 162 0.37 2.57 -1.44
C THR A 162 1.40 2.30 -2.52
N ASN A 163 1.04 2.57 -3.77
CA ASN A 163 1.97 2.64 -4.90
C ASN A 163 2.27 4.08 -5.34
N VAL A 164 1.84 5.08 -4.57
CA VAL A 164 2.22 6.47 -4.84
C VAL A 164 3.71 6.65 -4.63
N THR A 165 4.43 6.98 -5.69
CA THR A 165 5.88 7.20 -5.63
C THR A 165 6.19 8.49 -4.86
N LEU A 166 6.92 8.35 -3.76
CA LEU A 166 7.35 9.43 -2.88
C LEU A 166 8.87 9.43 -2.76
N ASP A 167 9.44 10.57 -2.40
CA ASP A 167 10.85 10.65 -2.04
C ASP A 167 11.16 9.72 -0.86
N CYS A 168 12.18 8.86 -1.00
CA CYS A 168 12.60 7.94 0.07
C CYS A 168 13.25 8.66 1.26
N GLU A 169 13.71 9.89 1.06
CA GLU A 169 14.37 10.71 2.08
C GLU A 169 13.64 12.04 2.25
N GLY A 170 13.74 12.62 3.44
CA GLY A 170 13.20 13.95 3.70
C GLY A 170 12.85 14.17 5.15
N PRO A 171 12.67 15.44 5.55
CA PRO A 171 12.29 15.75 6.91
C PRO A 171 10.83 15.41 7.19
N ILE A 172 10.55 14.86 8.37
CA ILE A 172 9.19 14.71 8.87
C ILE A 172 8.70 16.10 9.30
N GLN A 173 7.71 16.63 8.58
CA GLN A 173 7.12 17.93 8.87
C GLN A 173 5.65 17.77 9.29
N ALA A 174 5.41 17.57 10.59
CA ALA A 174 4.08 17.36 11.15
C ALA A 174 3.07 18.50 10.88
N ALA A 175 3.56 19.70 10.54
CA ALA A 175 2.71 20.85 10.23
C ALA A 175 2.19 20.88 8.78
N ARG A 176 2.66 20.00 7.91
CA ARG A 176 2.16 19.92 6.53
C ARG A 176 0.80 19.24 6.47
N THR A 177 -0.05 19.70 5.59
CA THR A 177 -1.37 19.06 5.36
C THR A 177 -1.19 17.71 4.68
N HIS A 178 -0.32 17.62 3.66
CA HIS A 178 -0.10 16.41 2.87
C HIS A 178 1.33 15.91 3.00
N VAL A 179 1.50 14.59 2.85
CA VAL A 179 2.81 13.93 2.88
C VAL A 179 3.59 14.22 1.59
N THR A 180 4.93 14.27 1.71
CA THR A 180 5.83 14.51 0.57
C THR A 180 6.93 13.46 0.45
N ASN A 181 7.13 12.63 1.47
CA ASN A 181 8.16 11.60 1.49
C ASN A 181 7.73 10.39 2.32
N VAL A 182 8.41 9.27 2.11
CA VAL A 182 8.12 7.99 2.77
C VAL A 182 8.24 8.07 4.30
N PRO A 183 9.28 8.69 4.89
CA PRO A 183 9.37 8.83 6.34
C PRO A 183 8.20 9.58 6.97
N GLU A 184 7.71 10.64 6.33
CA GLU A 184 6.56 11.40 6.81
C GLU A 184 5.26 10.59 6.73
N LEU A 185 5.05 9.87 5.63
CA LEU A 185 3.91 8.98 5.46
C LEU A 185 3.89 7.89 6.52
N ALA A 186 5.01 7.18 6.69
CA ALA A 186 5.15 6.14 7.70
C ALA A 186 4.88 6.68 9.11
N HIS A 187 5.45 7.83 9.44
CA HIS A 187 5.24 8.48 10.73
C HIS A 187 3.76 8.81 10.98
N ARG A 188 3.02 9.34 9.98
CA ARG A 188 1.60 9.66 10.12
C ARG A 188 0.76 8.40 10.31
N VAL A 189 0.97 7.39 9.48
CA VAL A 189 0.23 6.12 9.56
C VAL A 189 0.48 5.45 10.91
N VAL A 190 1.74 5.27 11.31
CA VAL A 190 2.10 4.64 12.59
C VAL A 190 1.52 5.42 13.78
N ASN A 191 1.55 6.75 13.76
CA ASN A 191 0.99 7.56 14.84
C ASN A 191 -0.55 7.47 14.94
N THR A 192 -1.24 7.25 13.84
CA THR A 192 -2.70 7.04 13.83
C THR A 192 -3.07 5.78 14.62
N PHE A 193 -2.34 4.70 14.39
CA PHE A 193 -2.65 3.38 14.97
C PHE A 193 -1.88 3.08 16.26
N ARG A 194 -0.73 3.72 16.49
CA ARG A 194 0.16 3.52 17.64
C ARG A 194 0.37 2.05 17.96
N PRO A 195 0.89 1.26 17.00
CA PRO A 195 1.06 -0.19 17.18
C PRO A 195 2.16 -0.52 18.17
N GLY A 196 2.06 -1.67 18.85
CA GLY A 196 3.15 -2.25 19.63
C GLY A 196 4.26 -2.80 18.75
N SER A 197 3.91 -3.26 17.54
CA SER A 197 4.87 -3.73 16.54
C SER A 197 4.41 -3.37 15.14
N PHE A 198 5.36 -3.06 14.25
CA PHE A 198 5.05 -2.89 12.83
C PHE A 198 6.19 -3.39 11.94
N THR A 199 5.84 -3.76 10.72
CA THR A 199 6.77 -4.05 9.63
C THR A 199 6.50 -3.06 8.50
N LEU A 200 7.55 -2.43 7.99
CA LEU A 200 7.50 -1.56 6.82
C LEU A 200 8.32 -2.21 5.72
N THR A 201 7.72 -2.35 4.54
CA THR A 201 8.35 -2.90 3.36
C THR A 201 8.19 -1.92 2.21
N LEU A 202 9.28 -1.61 1.53
CA LEU A 202 9.29 -0.81 0.30
C LEU A 202 9.86 -1.67 -0.82
N PHE A 203 9.01 -1.95 -1.80
CA PHE A 203 9.40 -2.61 -3.04
C PHE A 203 9.66 -1.54 -4.10
N VAL A 204 10.73 -1.71 -4.84
CA VAL A 204 11.10 -0.85 -5.97
C VAL A 204 11.51 -1.75 -7.11
N SER A 205 10.83 -1.68 -8.25
CA SER A 205 11.10 -2.45 -9.47
C SER A 205 11.66 -1.57 -10.59
#